data_962d84e9c668d33b88bd3da3f507d41d
#
_entry.id   962d84e9c668d33b88bd3da3f507d41d
#
_cell.length_a   1.000
_cell.length_b   1.000
_cell.length_c   1.000
_cell.angle_alpha   90.00
_cell.angle_beta   90.00
_cell.angle_gamma   90.00
#
_symmetry.space_group_name_H-M   'P 1'
#
loop_
_entity.id
_entity.type
_entity.pdbx_description
1 polymer ?
#
loop_
_entity_poly.entity_id
_entity_poly.type
_entity_poly.pdbx_seq_one_letter_code
_entity_poly.pdbx_strand_id
1 'polypeptide(L)'
;MAKSNEIDMLHGPLFMKLLLFSLPLAASSVLQQLFNSIDVAVVGHFASSQALAAVGSNGSVISLMINLFLGVSMGANVIISNHIGQNDTERIRRAVNTAGMVAVASGIVLAIAGVLAAKPILVLMGTPDDVLPLAVVYLRIYFLGIPFFLIFDFGAAILRSIGDTRRPLYILAIAGVVNTVFNLVFVIVFHMSVAGVAIATGIANAVSALLIIRLLMKEKEPFRLHPGKIGIDRCELKHMLMIGIPAGLQGMVFSFSNVLVQSTINTHGAYAIAGSAAALNFEYYCYFVISAFDGAAITFIGQNYGAGQKERVKRIYWMCMAMSVVGCGALNLLFVWQSNFFLSFFSEDLSVQAFGKIRMETVLAWQFIASSYEISAAALRGMGKSMLPTTLTIFGTCLLRVCWVYIVCPIWHSFGTIMLVYPVSWVVTGIMVCTAFGITASKKLK
;
A
#
# COMPACT_ATOMS: atom_id res chain seq x y z
N MET A 1 15.41 -31.89 4.79
CA MET A 1 15.85 -30.55 4.41
C MET A 1 14.58 -29.72 4.10
N ALA A 2 14.17 -28.83 5.00
CA ALA A 2 13.09 -27.89 4.67
C ALA A 2 13.58 -27.03 3.49
N LYS A 3 12.81 -26.98 2.38
CA LYS A 3 13.11 -26.09 1.25
C LYS A 3 13.15 -24.67 1.82
N SER A 4 14.30 -23.98 1.68
CA SER A 4 14.40 -22.57 2.01
C SER A 4 13.34 -21.82 1.19
N ASN A 5 12.48 -21.07 1.85
CA ASN A 5 11.48 -20.22 1.16
C ASN A 5 12.14 -18.95 0.57
N GLU A 6 13.43 -18.79 0.82
CA GLU A 6 14.23 -17.64 0.38
C GLU A 6 14.55 -17.74 -1.12
N ILE A 7 14.32 -16.64 -1.81
CA ILE A 7 14.66 -16.53 -3.24
C ILE A 7 16.05 -15.87 -3.35
N ASP A 8 17.03 -16.58 -3.92
CA ASP A 8 18.31 -15.97 -4.30
C ASP A 8 18.09 -14.92 -5.40
N MET A 9 18.30 -13.66 -5.07
CA MET A 9 18.06 -12.53 -5.97
C MET A 9 19.30 -12.15 -6.79
N LEU A 10 20.48 -12.61 -6.36
CA LEU A 10 21.77 -12.20 -6.96
C LEU A 10 22.17 -13.07 -8.16
N HIS A 11 21.71 -14.34 -8.23
CA HIS A 11 22.13 -15.28 -9.27
C HIS A 11 20.94 -15.88 -10.02
N GLY A 12 21.20 -16.52 -11.16
CA GLY A 12 20.23 -17.30 -11.93
C GLY A 12 19.16 -16.50 -12.70
N PRO A 13 18.15 -17.16 -13.28
CA PRO A 13 17.15 -16.55 -14.14
C PRO A 13 16.20 -15.63 -13.36
N LEU A 14 15.92 -14.43 -13.89
CA LEU A 14 15.14 -13.39 -13.20
C LEU A 14 13.63 -13.62 -13.30
N PHE A 15 13.12 -13.99 -14.47
CA PHE A 15 11.68 -14.03 -14.75
C PHE A 15 10.89 -14.84 -13.70
N MET A 16 11.27 -16.10 -13.52
CA MET A 16 10.56 -16.97 -12.57
C MET A 16 10.73 -16.50 -11.12
N LYS A 17 11.89 -15.97 -10.77
CA LYS A 17 12.16 -15.44 -9.41
C LYS A 17 11.33 -14.21 -9.11
N LEU A 18 11.22 -13.28 -10.05
CA LEU A 18 10.36 -12.10 -9.91
C LEU A 18 8.89 -12.51 -9.81
N LEU A 19 8.43 -13.44 -10.64
CA LEU A 19 7.06 -13.93 -10.59
C LEU A 19 6.74 -14.58 -9.24
N LEU A 20 7.60 -15.52 -8.79
CA LEU A 20 7.43 -16.22 -7.51
C LEU A 20 7.50 -15.30 -6.30
N PHE A 21 8.20 -14.18 -6.40
CA PHE A 21 8.25 -13.16 -5.36
C PHE A 21 7.01 -12.25 -5.38
N SER A 22 6.57 -11.83 -6.59
CA SER A 22 5.46 -10.88 -6.74
C SER A 22 4.09 -11.52 -6.50
N LEU A 23 3.89 -12.80 -6.87
CA LEU A 23 2.59 -13.46 -6.68
C LEU A 23 2.10 -13.47 -5.22
N PRO A 24 2.91 -13.83 -4.21
CA PRO A 24 2.47 -13.75 -2.82
C PRO A 24 2.21 -12.30 -2.35
N LEU A 25 2.91 -11.30 -2.90
CA LEU A 25 2.65 -9.89 -2.59
C LEU A 25 1.29 -9.45 -3.13
N ALA A 26 0.99 -9.77 -4.40
CA ALA A 26 -0.33 -9.51 -4.98
C ALA A 26 -1.44 -10.22 -4.21
N ALA A 27 -1.24 -11.50 -3.87
CA ALA A 27 -2.17 -12.27 -3.05
C ALA A 27 -2.39 -11.65 -1.66
N SER A 28 -1.34 -11.12 -1.02
CA SER A 28 -1.45 -10.40 0.25
C SER A 28 -2.34 -9.16 0.13
N SER A 29 -2.18 -8.38 -0.94
CA SER A 29 -2.99 -7.18 -1.18
C SER A 29 -4.46 -7.54 -1.43
N VAL A 30 -4.72 -8.59 -2.22
CA VAL A 30 -6.08 -9.11 -2.46
C VAL A 30 -6.72 -9.57 -1.16
N LEU A 31 -5.99 -10.34 -0.32
CA LEU A 31 -6.50 -10.79 0.97
C LEU A 31 -6.82 -9.62 1.90
N GLN A 32 -5.97 -8.61 1.99
CA GLN A 32 -6.24 -7.41 2.79
C GLN A 32 -7.51 -6.70 2.32
N GLN A 33 -7.70 -6.56 1.01
CA GLN A 33 -8.92 -5.96 0.45
C GLN A 33 -10.16 -6.79 0.75
N LEU A 34 -10.08 -8.12 0.67
CA LEU A 34 -11.18 -9.01 1.03
C LEU A 34 -11.56 -8.87 2.50
N PHE A 35 -10.59 -8.81 3.42
CA PHE A 35 -10.87 -8.64 4.84
C PHE A 35 -11.49 -7.28 5.14
N ASN A 36 -11.00 -6.19 4.54
CA ASN A 36 -11.64 -4.89 4.63
C ASN A 36 -13.10 -4.90 4.11
N SER A 37 -13.34 -5.63 3.02
CA SER A 37 -14.69 -5.76 2.46
C SER A 37 -15.61 -6.56 3.39
N ILE A 38 -15.10 -7.61 4.05
CA ILE A 38 -15.84 -8.39 5.06
C ILE A 38 -16.18 -7.50 6.26
N ASP A 39 -15.25 -6.70 6.77
CA ASP A 39 -15.46 -5.77 7.87
C ASP A 39 -16.63 -4.81 7.57
N VAL A 40 -16.59 -4.20 6.38
CA VAL A 40 -17.67 -3.29 5.92
C VAL A 40 -18.98 -4.02 5.74
N ALA A 41 -18.99 -5.22 5.16
CA ALA A 41 -20.19 -6.02 4.95
C ALA A 41 -20.84 -6.45 6.27
N VAL A 42 -20.05 -6.89 7.26
CA VAL A 42 -20.55 -7.27 8.60
C VAL A 42 -21.20 -6.07 9.27
N VAL A 43 -20.57 -4.89 9.26
CA VAL A 43 -21.18 -3.67 9.83
C VAL A 43 -22.42 -3.27 9.05
N GLY A 44 -22.40 -3.33 7.74
CA GLY A 44 -23.53 -2.93 6.89
C GLY A 44 -24.77 -3.80 7.05
N HIS A 45 -24.60 -5.11 7.35
CA HIS A 45 -25.71 -6.04 7.50
C HIS A 45 -26.23 -6.19 8.95
N PHE A 46 -25.34 -6.07 9.94
CA PHE A 46 -25.63 -6.42 11.32
C PHE A 46 -25.56 -5.22 12.29
N ALA A 47 -25.17 -4.03 11.81
CA ALA A 47 -25.13 -2.81 12.60
C ALA A 47 -26.00 -1.71 11.97
N SER A 48 -25.98 -0.51 12.56
CA SER A 48 -26.76 0.63 12.06
C SER A 48 -26.09 1.30 10.84
N SER A 49 -26.86 2.06 10.06
CA SER A 49 -26.34 2.90 8.97
C SER A 49 -25.31 3.93 9.45
N GLN A 50 -25.49 4.46 10.67
CA GLN A 50 -24.52 5.35 11.32
C GLN A 50 -23.20 4.62 11.61
N ALA A 51 -23.25 3.33 12.01
CA ALA A 51 -22.08 2.52 12.22
C ALA A 51 -21.30 2.29 10.92
N LEU A 52 -22.00 2.03 9.82
CA LEU A 52 -21.39 1.89 8.50
C LEU A 52 -20.74 3.20 8.05
N ALA A 53 -21.43 4.33 8.23
CA ALA A 53 -20.89 5.65 7.94
C ALA A 53 -19.63 5.97 8.78
N ALA A 54 -19.63 5.57 10.07
CA ALA A 54 -18.48 5.74 10.96
C ALA A 54 -17.26 4.96 10.49
N VAL A 55 -17.41 3.70 10.10
CA VAL A 55 -16.30 2.88 9.57
C VAL A 55 -15.80 3.47 8.25
N GLY A 56 -16.69 3.86 7.34
CA GLY A 56 -16.35 4.42 6.04
C GLY A 56 -15.56 5.74 6.14
N SER A 57 -15.99 6.66 7.01
CA SER A 57 -15.34 7.97 7.18
C SER A 57 -13.93 7.88 7.78
N ASN A 58 -13.67 6.87 8.60
CA ASN A 58 -12.38 6.68 9.26
C ASN A 58 -11.27 6.21 8.32
N GLY A 59 -11.60 5.56 7.20
CA GLY A 59 -10.60 4.99 6.27
C GLY A 59 -9.59 6.01 5.76
N SER A 60 -10.01 7.22 5.44
CA SER A 60 -9.13 8.30 4.97
C SER A 60 -8.14 8.77 6.05
N VAL A 61 -8.59 8.90 7.31
CA VAL A 61 -7.74 9.30 8.45
C VAL A 61 -6.70 8.22 8.71
N ILE A 62 -7.14 6.96 8.75
CA ILE A 62 -6.27 5.80 8.96
C ILE A 62 -5.21 5.75 7.87
N SER A 63 -5.60 5.84 6.60
CA SER A 63 -4.66 5.81 5.48
C SER A 63 -3.64 6.94 5.54
N LEU A 64 -4.08 8.17 5.86
CA LEU A 64 -3.21 9.33 5.97
C LEU A 64 -2.12 9.12 7.04
N MET A 65 -2.51 8.64 8.22
CA MET A 65 -1.59 8.47 9.35
C MET A 65 -0.66 7.26 9.18
N ILE A 66 -1.14 6.17 8.58
CA ILE A 66 -0.33 4.95 8.38
C ILE A 66 0.67 5.09 7.24
N ASN A 67 0.33 5.78 6.15
CA ASN A 67 1.19 5.88 4.97
C ASN A 67 2.61 6.34 5.27
N LEU A 68 2.78 7.27 6.23
CA LEU A 68 4.11 7.73 6.62
C LEU A 68 4.98 6.57 7.15
N PHE A 69 4.41 5.74 8.02
CA PHE A 69 5.14 4.64 8.65
C PHE A 69 5.33 3.44 7.73
N LEU A 70 4.39 3.20 6.81
CA LEU A 70 4.58 2.24 5.71
C LEU A 70 5.77 2.63 4.83
N GLY A 71 5.94 3.94 4.57
CA GLY A 71 7.13 4.45 3.91
C GLY A 71 8.42 4.13 4.68
N VAL A 72 8.43 4.30 6.01
CA VAL A 72 9.60 3.97 6.83
C VAL A 72 9.92 2.47 6.83
N SER A 73 8.90 1.62 6.85
CA SER A 73 9.04 0.16 6.68
C SER A 73 9.65 -0.20 5.32
N MET A 74 9.21 0.47 4.26
CA MET A 74 9.85 0.35 2.93
C MET A 74 11.32 0.77 2.98
N GLY A 75 11.66 1.85 3.70
CA GLY A 75 13.04 2.28 3.93
C GLY A 75 13.88 1.19 4.60
N ALA A 76 13.33 0.49 5.60
CA ALA A 76 13.99 -0.65 6.23
C ALA A 76 14.26 -1.79 5.22
N ASN A 77 13.27 -2.14 4.39
CA ASN A 77 13.45 -3.15 3.33
C ASN A 77 14.61 -2.78 2.39
N VAL A 78 14.66 -1.53 1.92
CA VAL A 78 15.72 -1.07 1.00
C VAL A 78 17.10 -1.17 1.65
N ILE A 79 17.27 -0.69 2.88
CA ILE A 79 18.56 -0.68 3.56
C ILE A 79 19.06 -2.10 3.85
N ILE A 80 18.17 -2.96 4.38
CA ILE A 80 18.53 -4.37 4.62
C ILE A 80 18.89 -5.07 3.29
N SER A 81 18.11 -4.86 2.23
CA SER A 81 18.38 -5.43 0.91
C SER A 81 19.75 -4.98 0.36
N ASN A 82 20.11 -3.70 0.50
CA ASN A 82 21.42 -3.20 0.10
C ASN A 82 22.55 -3.85 0.88
N HIS A 83 22.41 -4.00 2.20
CA HIS A 83 23.44 -4.65 3.04
C HIS A 83 23.55 -6.15 2.74
N ILE A 84 22.46 -6.84 2.39
CA ILE A 84 22.50 -8.22 1.89
C ILE A 84 23.35 -8.29 0.62
N GLY A 85 23.12 -7.38 -0.33
CA GLY A 85 23.91 -7.29 -1.55
C GLY A 85 25.40 -7.05 -1.28
N GLN A 86 25.74 -6.24 -0.28
CA GLN A 86 27.12 -5.97 0.16
C GLN A 86 27.73 -7.11 0.95
N ASN A 87 26.95 -8.13 1.33
CA ASN A 87 27.36 -9.22 2.21
C ASN A 87 27.90 -8.75 3.57
N ASP A 88 27.37 -7.62 4.09
CA ASP A 88 27.78 -7.01 5.36
C ASP A 88 26.90 -7.51 6.50
N THR A 89 27.28 -8.63 7.10
CA THR A 89 26.53 -9.33 8.16
C THR A 89 26.29 -8.42 9.38
N GLU A 90 27.25 -7.57 9.74
CA GLU A 90 27.11 -6.72 10.91
C GLU A 90 26.12 -5.59 10.68
N ARG A 91 26.14 -4.95 9.49
CA ARG A 91 25.15 -3.93 9.14
C ARG A 91 23.75 -4.52 8.97
N ILE A 92 23.63 -5.72 8.41
CA ILE A 92 22.32 -6.42 8.35
C ILE A 92 21.75 -6.55 9.75
N ARG A 93 22.53 -7.06 10.72
CA ARG A 93 22.09 -7.25 12.10
C ARG A 93 21.67 -5.94 12.75
N ARG A 94 22.45 -4.86 12.59
CA ARG A 94 22.10 -3.52 13.10
C ARG A 94 20.84 -2.98 12.46
N ALA A 95 20.68 -3.12 11.16
CA ALA A 95 19.49 -2.67 10.43
C ALA A 95 18.23 -3.45 10.87
N VAL A 96 18.31 -4.77 11.02
CA VAL A 96 17.19 -5.61 11.52
C VAL A 96 16.76 -5.20 12.93
N ASN A 97 17.71 -5.02 13.85
CA ASN A 97 17.42 -4.61 15.23
C ASN A 97 16.83 -3.19 15.28
N THR A 98 17.38 -2.26 14.48
CA THR A 98 16.87 -0.89 14.35
C THR A 98 15.44 -0.89 13.79
N ALA A 99 15.17 -1.66 12.74
CA ALA A 99 13.83 -1.80 12.15
C ALA A 99 12.80 -2.32 13.19
N GLY A 100 13.17 -3.33 13.99
CA GLY A 100 12.33 -3.83 15.08
C GLY A 100 12.01 -2.78 16.13
N MET A 101 13.01 -1.98 16.56
CA MET A 101 12.79 -0.91 17.54
C MET A 101 11.95 0.23 16.93
N VAL A 102 12.20 0.60 15.69
CA VAL A 102 11.41 1.62 14.98
C VAL A 102 9.95 1.19 14.85
N ALA A 103 9.69 -0.08 14.57
CA ALA A 103 8.33 -0.62 14.51
C ALA A 103 7.57 -0.40 15.82
N VAL A 104 8.20 -0.75 16.96
CA VAL A 104 7.60 -0.58 18.29
C VAL A 104 7.44 0.90 18.63
N ALA A 105 8.50 1.69 18.49
CA ALA A 105 8.49 3.11 18.85
C ALA A 105 7.47 3.89 18.00
N SER A 106 7.47 3.70 16.67
CA SER A 106 6.52 4.34 15.77
C SER A 106 5.08 3.91 16.05
N GLY A 107 4.88 2.63 16.37
CA GLY A 107 3.57 2.10 16.76
C GLY A 107 3.01 2.78 18.00
N ILE A 108 3.82 2.90 19.05
CA ILE A 108 3.42 3.59 20.30
C ILE A 108 3.13 5.08 20.03
N VAL A 109 4.02 5.77 19.31
CA VAL A 109 3.83 7.18 18.96
C VAL A 109 2.52 7.37 18.18
N LEU A 110 2.27 6.52 17.19
CA LEU A 110 1.07 6.62 16.36
C LEU A 110 -0.20 6.25 17.15
N ALA A 111 -0.13 5.28 18.07
CA ALA A 111 -1.25 4.93 18.93
C ALA A 111 -1.63 6.12 19.82
N ILE A 112 -0.65 6.74 20.50
CA ILE A 112 -0.89 7.90 21.37
C ILE A 112 -1.43 9.08 20.55
N ALA A 113 -0.75 9.44 19.46
CA ALA A 113 -1.15 10.52 18.59
C ALA A 113 -2.55 10.31 18.00
N GLY A 114 -2.83 9.09 17.51
CA GLY A 114 -4.13 8.75 16.93
C GLY A 114 -5.28 8.77 17.91
N VAL A 115 -5.09 8.24 19.13
CA VAL A 115 -6.11 8.27 20.19
C VAL A 115 -6.44 9.71 20.62
N LEU A 116 -5.41 10.56 20.76
CA LEU A 116 -5.59 11.96 21.14
C LEU A 116 -6.19 12.81 20.01
N ALA A 117 -5.75 12.58 18.78
CA ALA A 117 -6.17 13.33 17.61
C ALA A 117 -7.51 12.84 17.00
N ALA A 118 -8.03 11.67 17.40
CA ALA A 118 -9.22 11.07 16.82
C ALA A 118 -10.43 12.03 16.78
N LYS A 119 -10.82 12.61 17.92
CA LYS A 119 -11.96 13.52 17.98
C LYS A 119 -11.70 14.83 17.24
N PRO A 120 -10.59 15.56 17.47
CA PRO A 120 -10.28 16.80 16.74
C PRO A 120 -10.28 16.63 15.21
N ILE A 121 -9.68 15.56 14.70
CA ILE A 121 -9.61 15.33 13.25
C ILE A 121 -11.00 15.08 12.67
N LEU A 122 -11.84 14.24 13.30
CA LEU A 122 -13.19 13.93 12.83
C LEU A 122 -14.10 15.17 12.85
N VAL A 123 -13.97 16.02 13.87
CA VAL A 123 -14.70 17.30 13.93
C VAL A 123 -14.24 18.22 12.79
N LEU A 124 -12.92 18.32 12.54
CA LEU A 124 -12.36 19.14 11.47
C LEU A 124 -12.81 18.65 10.07
N MET A 125 -13.06 17.34 9.93
CA MET A 125 -13.59 16.73 8.71
C MET A 125 -15.09 16.96 8.52
N GLY A 126 -15.79 17.57 9.48
CA GLY A 126 -17.23 17.80 9.40
C GLY A 126 -18.06 16.52 9.57
N THR A 127 -17.57 15.55 10.36
CA THR A 127 -18.34 14.32 10.65
C THR A 127 -19.66 14.68 11.34
N PRO A 128 -20.82 14.20 10.85
CA PRO A 128 -22.12 14.49 11.46
C PRO A 128 -22.20 14.10 12.94
N ASP A 129 -22.95 14.86 13.74
CA ASP A 129 -23.04 14.68 15.20
C ASP A 129 -23.59 13.32 15.63
N ASP A 130 -24.45 12.72 14.83
CA ASP A 130 -25.01 11.37 15.06
C ASP A 130 -24.01 10.23 14.76
N VAL A 131 -23.03 10.48 13.90
CA VAL A 131 -21.98 9.52 13.51
C VAL A 131 -20.71 9.69 14.36
N LEU A 132 -20.42 10.93 14.79
CA LEU A 132 -19.18 11.30 15.46
C LEU A 132 -18.82 10.42 16.67
N PRO A 133 -19.72 10.08 17.61
CA PRO A 133 -19.38 9.25 18.76
C PRO A 133 -18.88 7.85 18.34
N LEU A 134 -19.56 7.23 17.36
CA LEU A 134 -19.21 5.91 16.86
C LEU A 134 -17.88 5.95 16.11
N ALA A 135 -17.65 6.98 15.29
CA ALA A 135 -16.42 7.18 14.55
C ALA A 135 -15.21 7.38 15.48
N VAL A 136 -15.36 8.16 16.56
CA VAL A 136 -14.32 8.38 17.56
C VAL A 136 -13.97 7.08 18.30
N VAL A 137 -14.99 6.30 18.72
CA VAL A 137 -14.76 5.01 19.38
C VAL A 137 -14.02 4.06 18.47
N TYR A 138 -14.47 3.88 17.23
CA TYR A 138 -13.80 3.04 16.25
C TYR A 138 -12.34 3.45 16.05
N LEU A 139 -12.11 4.73 15.78
CA LEU A 139 -10.79 5.24 15.47
C LEU A 139 -9.82 5.09 16.65
N ARG A 140 -10.27 5.36 17.87
CA ARG A 140 -9.43 5.17 19.08
C ARG A 140 -9.03 3.72 19.29
N ILE A 141 -9.99 2.78 19.17
CA ILE A 141 -9.70 1.35 19.32
C ILE A 141 -8.76 0.88 18.20
N TYR A 142 -9.00 1.33 16.99
CA TYR A 142 -8.14 1.02 15.84
C TYR A 142 -6.69 1.47 16.08
N PHE A 143 -6.48 2.70 16.56
CA PHE A 143 -5.14 3.21 16.84
C PHE A 143 -4.44 2.49 17.99
N LEU A 144 -5.16 1.96 18.96
CA LEU A 144 -4.58 1.08 19.99
C LEU A 144 -4.03 -0.24 19.39
N GLY A 145 -4.58 -0.69 18.26
CA GLY A 145 -4.11 -1.86 17.53
C GLY A 145 -2.94 -1.60 16.57
N ILE A 146 -2.64 -0.34 16.24
CA ILE A 146 -1.60 0.05 15.27
C ILE A 146 -0.19 -0.43 15.62
N PRO A 147 0.26 -0.45 16.87
CA PRO A 147 1.58 -0.99 17.19
C PRO A 147 1.78 -2.42 16.66
N PHE A 148 0.77 -3.26 16.78
CA PHE A 148 0.82 -4.63 16.27
C PHE A 148 0.86 -4.69 14.75
N PHE A 149 0.09 -3.84 14.07
CA PHE A 149 0.13 -3.72 12.62
C PHE A 149 1.52 -3.32 12.12
N LEU A 150 2.16 -2.31 12.72
CA LEU A 150 3.49 -1.86 12.32
C LEU A 150 4.57 -2.90 12.61
N ILE A 151 4.48 -3.62 13.73
CA ILE A 151 5.40 -4.74 14.04
C ILE A 151 5.30 -5.80 12.93
N PHE A 152 4.08 -6.15 12.50
CA PHE A 152 3.91 -7.09 11.39
C PHE A 152 4.49 -6.55 10.08
N ASP A 153 4.22 -5.29 9.72
CA ASP A 153 4.67 -4.72 8.44
C ASP A 153 6.19 -4.58 8.36
N PHE A 154 6.85 -4.10 9.42
CA PHE A 154 8.32 -4.06 9.49
C PHE A 154 8.94 -5.47 9.49
N GLY A 155 8.33 -6.41 10.19
CA GLY A 155 8.76 -7.81 10.17
C GLY A 155 8.61 -8.44 8.78
N ALA A 156 7.52 -8.15 8.08
CA ALA A 156 7.32 -8.55 6.69
C ALA A 156 8.33 -7.87 5.75
N ALA A 157 8.71 -6.60 6.00
CA ALA A 157 9.75 -5.90 5.26
C ALA A 157 11.13 -6.58 5.41
N ILE A 158 11.47 -7.04 6.62
CA ILE A 158 12.70 -7.82 6.86
C ILE A 158 12.65 -9.14 6.07
N LEU A 159 11.55 -9.88 6.11
CA LEU A 159 11.42 -11.13 5.37
C LEU A 159 11.44 -10.91 3.86
N ARG A 160 10.80 -9.86 3.37
CA ARG A 160 10.87 -9.47 1.94
C ARG A 160 12.32 -9.21 1.51
N SER A 161 13.11 -8.55 2.35
CA SER A 161 14.51 -8.24 2.02
C SER A 161 15.39 -9.48 1.82
N ILE A 162 15.07 -10.59 2.46
CA ILE A 162 15.76 -11.89 2.28
C ILE A 162 15.12 -12.79 1.20
N GLY A 163 14.09 -12.30 0.53
CA GLY A 163 13.44 -13.04 -0.57
C GLY A 163 12.24 -13.88 -0.16
N ASP A 164 11.71 -13.72 1.04
CA ASP A 164 10.57 -14.48 1.50
C ASP A 164 9.30 -13.60 1.57
N THR A 165 8.42 -13.81 0.61
CA THR A 165 7.09 -13.19 0.56
C THR A 165 5.97 -14.15 0.95
N ARG A 166 6.26 -15.46 1.06
CA ARG A 166 5.25 -16.49 1.34
C ARG A 166 4.87 -16.54 2.81
N ARG A 167 5.88 -16.52 3.71
CA ARG A 167 5.60 -16.58 5.16
C ARG A 167 4.76 -15.39 5.64
N PRO A 168 5.03 -14.13 5.25
CA PRO A 168 4.12 -13.01 5.54
C PRO A 168 2.70 -13.21 5.02
N LEU A 169 2.53 -13.76 3.82
CA LEU A 169 1.20 -14.08 3.24
C LEU A 169 0.44 -15.09 4.13
N TYR A 170 1.10 -16.16 4.57
CA TYR A 170 0.45 -17.17 5.44
C TYR A 170 0.04 -16.57 6.80
N ILE A 171 0.89 -15.73 7.40
CA ILE A 171 0.56 -15.02 8.63
C ILE A 171 -0.66 -14.13 8.43
N LEU A 172 -0.69 -13.38 7.33
CA LEU A 172 -1.82 -12.51 6.97
C LEU A 172 -3.11 -13.32 6.77
N ALA A 173 -3.04 -14.47 6.11
CA ALA A 173 -4.19 -15.35 5.92
C ALA A 173 -4.76 -15.85 7.25
N ILE A 174 -3.89 -16.29 8.17
CA ILE A 174 -4.30 -16.70 9.53
C ILE A 174 -4.97 -15.53 10.27
N ALA A 175 -4.34 -14.35 10.25
CA ALA A 175 -4.87 -13.17 10.90
C ALA A 175 -6.21 -12.73 10.32
N GLY A 176 -6.41 -12.85 9.02
CA GLY A 176 -7.67 -12.53 8.38
C GLY A 176 -8.80 -13.48 8.76
N VAL A 177 -8.52 -14.77 8.87
CA VAL A 177 -9.52 -15.73 9.42
C VAL A 177 -9.87 -15.36 10.86
N VAL A 178 -8.89 -15.04 11.70
CA VAL A 178 -9.10 -14.59 13.08
C VAL A 178 -9.94 -13.30 13.09
N ASN A 179 -9.61 -12.31 12.27
CA ASN A 179 -10.39 -11.07 12.11
C ASN A 179 -11.85 -11.37 11.77
N THR A 180 -12.11 -12.18 10.74
CA THR A 180 -13.46 -12.51 10.29
C THR A 180 -14.28 -13.21 11.40
N VAL A 181 -13.69 -14.20 12.08
CA VAL A 181 -14.36 -14.92 13.16
C VAL A 181 -14.73 -13.98 14.32
N PHE A 182 -13.76 -13.17 14.78
CA PHE A 182 -14.02 -12.24 15.89
C PHE A 182 -14.96 -11.11 15.48
N ASN A 183 -14.95 -10.66 14.23
CA ASN A 183 -15.93 -9.71 13.71
C ASN A 183 -17.35 -10.25 13.85
N LEU A 184 -17.61 -11.47 13.37
CA LEU A 184 -18.91 -12.09 13.48
C LEU A 184 -19.33 -12.27 14.94
N VAL A 185 -18.42 -12.72 15.80
CA VAL A 185 -18.71 -12.92 17.23
C VAL A 185 -19.02 -11.60 17.93
N PHE A 186 -18.19 -10.57 17.77
CA PHE A 186 -18.38 -9.30 18.47
C PHE A 186 -19.57 -8.50 17.95
N VAL A 187 -19.82 -8.52 16.64
CA VAL A 187 -20.92 -7.76 16.06
C VAL A 187 -22.27 -8.49 16.21
N ILE A 188 -22.31 -9.80 15.95
CA ILE A 188 -23.58 -10.56 15.96
C ILE A 188 -23.93 -11.06 17.35
N VAL A 189 -22.98 -11.67 18.11
CA VAL A 189 -23.28 -12.28 19.41
C VAL A 189 -23.24 -11.25 20.53
N PHE A 190 -22.22 -10.39 20.55
CA PHE A 190 -22.04 -9.38 21.61
C PHE A 190 -22.66 -8.02 21.27
N HIS A 191 -23.19 -7.81 20.07
CA HIS A 191 -23.83 -6.56 19.60
C HIS A 191 -22.95 -5.31 19.79
N MET A 192 -21.62 -5.46 19.64
CA MET A 192 -20.64 -4.38 19.89
C MET A 192 -20.53 -3.35 18.75
N SER A 193 -21.26 -3.53 17.64
CA SER A 193 -21.26 -2.61 16.50
C SER A 193 -19.84 -2.25 16.03
N VAL A 194 -19.52 -0.96 15.82
CA VAL A 194 -18.19 -0.49 15.35
C VAL A 194 -17.04 -0.86 16.28
N ALA A 195 -17.29 -0.90 17.59
CA ALA A 195 -16.25 -1.26 18.57
C ALA A 195 -15.81 -2.72 18.38
N GLY A 196 -16.77 -3.62 18.08
CA GLY A 196 -16.49 -5.03 17.82
C GLY A 196 -15.56 -5.24 16.65
N VAL A 197 -15.79 -4.53 15.54
CA VAL A 197 -14.94 -4.59 14.34
C VAL A 197 -13.54 -4.07 14.63
N ALA A 198 -13.41 -2.93 15.31
CA ALA A 198 -12.11 -2.36 15.65
C ALA A 198 -11.31 -3.27 16.59
N ILE A 199 -11.97 -3.91 17.57
CA ILE A 199 -11.33 -4.87 18.48
C ILE A 199 -10.90 -6.13 17.71
N ALA A 200 -11.76 -6.67 16.84
CA ALA A 200 -11.43 -7.83 16.01
C ALA A 200 -10.18 -7.58 15.13
N THR A 201 -10.11 -6.40 14.52
CA THR A 201 -8.94 -5.96 13.73
C THR A 201 -7.69 -5.83 14.63
N GLY A 202 -7.84 -5.27 15.83
CA GLY A 202 -6.74 -5.18 16.82
C GLY A 202 -6.21 -6.55 17.24
N ILE A 203 -7.10 -7.52 17.50
CA ILE A 203 -6.74 -8.91 17.84
C ILE A 203 -6.01 -9.59 16.67
N ALA A 204 -6.54 -9.45 15.45
CA ALA A 204 -5.93 -10.01 14.26
C ALA A 204 -4.52 -9.45 14.02
N ASN A 205 -4.32 -8.14 14.20
CA ASN A 205 -3.02 -7.50 14.14
C ASN A 205 -2.08 -8.01 15.24
N ALA A 206 -2.58 -8.21 16.46
CA ALA A 206 -1.79 -8.79 17.56
C ALA A 206 -1.32 -10.21 17.25
N VAL A 207 -2.20 -11.04 16.67
CA VAL A 207 -1.84 -12.39 16.21
C VAL A 207 -0.76 -12.32 15.13
N SER A 208 -0.91 -11.43 14.14
CA SER A 208 0.11 -11.23 13.10
C SER A 208 1.46 -10.82 13.69
N ALA A 209 1.45 -9.87 14.65
CA ALA A 209 2.66 -9.40 15.32
C ALA A 209 3.35 -10.51 16.09
N LEU A 210 2.61 -11.31 16.84
CA LEU A 210 3.16 -12.44 17.60
C LEU A 210 3.77 -13.49 16.67
N LEU A 211 3.09 -13.82 15.58
CA LEU A 211 3.58 -14.81 14.61
C LEU A 211 4.85 -14.32 13.90
N ILE A 212 4.90 -13.06 13.47
CA ILE A 212 6.07 -12.51 12.77
C ILE A 212 7.27 -12.38 13.71
N ILE A 213 7.07 -11.93 14.95
CA ILE A 213 8.14 -11.87 15.95
C ILE A 213 8.70 -13.27 16.22
N ARG A 214 7.81 -14.27 16.47
CA ARG A 214 8.23 -15.66 16.70
C ARG A 214 9.01 -16.21 15.52
N LEU A 215 8.62 -15.85 14.31
CA LEU A 215 9.30 -16.25 13.07
C LEU A 215 10.70 -15.64 13.00
N LEU A 216 10.82 -14.32 13.20
CA LEU A 216 12.11 -13.62 13.17
C LEU A 216 13.06 -14.05 14.30
N MET A 217 12.54 -14.40 15.48
CA MET A 217 13.35 -14.95 16.56
C MET A 217 13.94 -16.33 16.25
N LYS A 218 13.31 -17.09 15.35
CA LYS A 218 13.78 -18.41 14.90
C LYS A 218 14.61 -18.36 13.62
N GLU A 219 14.74 -17.18 13.02
CA GLU A 219 15.50 -16.98 11.80
C GLU A 219 17.00 -17.20 12.05
N LYS A 220 17.74 -17.45 10.96
CA LYS A 220 19.20 -17.59 11.00
C LYS A 220 19.87 -16.22 11.14
N GLU A 221 21.07 -16.21 11.73
CA GLU A 221 21.91 -15.01 11.67
C GLU A 221 22.25 -14.68 10.20
N PRO A 222 22.31 -13.39 9.82
CA PRO A 222 22.22 -12.18 10.65
C PRO A 222 20.81 -11.60 10.81
N PHE A 223 19.75 -12.28 10.33
CA PHE A 223 18.37 -11.78 10.28
C PHE A 223 17.57 -12.06 11.55
N ARG A 224 18.15 -12.78 12.48
CA ARG A 224 17.52 -13.15 13.74
C ARG A 224 17.28 -11.93 14.61
N LEU A 225 16.03 -11.76 15.04
CA LEU A 225 15.66 -10.73 16.00
C LEU A 225 15.99 -11.20 17.42
N HIS A 226 16.78 -10.41 18.15
CA HIS A 226 17.14 -10.68 19.55
C HIS A 226 16.43 -9.67 20.47
N PRO A 227 15.30 -10.01 21.12
CA PRO A 227 14.54 -9.06 21.95
C PRO A 227 15.37 -8.41 23.06
N GLY A 228 16.35 -9.13 23.62
CA GLY A 228 17.24 -8.59 24.67
C GLY A 228 18.40 -7.70 24.16
N LYS A 229 18.60 -7.60 22.86
CA LYS A 229 19.67 -6.80 22.24
C LYS A 229 19.12 -5.81 21.21
N ILE A 230 17.81 -5.52 21.26
CA ILE A 230 17.19 -4.54 20.38
C ILE A 230 17.72 -3.16 20.76
N GLY A 231 18.29 -2.47 19.77
CA GLY A 231 18.84 -1.12 19.92
C GLY A 231 18.70 -0.33 18.62
N ILE A 232 18.73 0.98 18.73
CA ILE A 232 18.69 1.87 17.57
C ILE A 232 20.13 2.23 17.18
N ASP A 233 20.56 1.78 15.99
CA ASP A 233 21.72 2.33 15.34
C ASP A 233 21.34 3.63 14.61
N ARG A 234 21.97 4.75 15.00
CA ARG A 234 21.65 6.09 14.47
C ARG A 234 21.94 6.21 12.96
N CYS A 235 22.95 5.49 12.46
CA CYS A 235 23.30 5.50 11.05
C CYS A 235 22.25 4.78 10.22
N GLU A 236 21.87 3.57 10.64
CA GLU A 236 20.85 2.77 9.97
C GLU A 236 19.47 3.45 10.05
N LEU A 237 19.10 4.00 11.21
CA LEU A 237 17.86 4.79 11.36
C LEU A 237 17.82 5.98 10.38
N LYS A 238 18.91 6.76 10.31
CA LYS A 238 19.00 7.89 9.38
C LYS A 238 18.78 7.45 7.94
N HIS A 239 19.41 6.37 7.52
CA HIS A 239 19.27 5.85 6.16
C HIS A 239 17.83 5.36 5.89
N MET A 240 17.21 4.65 6.83
CA MET A 240 15.81 4.22 6.72
C MET A 240 14.87 5.41 6.60
N LEU A 241 15.04 6.45 7.42
CA LEU A 241 14.22 7.65 7.39
C LEU A 241 14.43 8.48 6.11
N MET A 242 15.66 8.57 5.60
CA MET A 242 15.95 9.27 4.35
C MET A 242 15.27 8.64 3.13
N ILE A 243 14.97 7.36 3.18
CA ILE A 243 14.23 6.65 2.13
C ILE A 243 12.74 6.65 2.47
N GLY A 244 12.40 6.34 3.73
CA GLY A 244 11.04 6.08 4.15
C GLY A 244 10.18 7.32 4.28
N ILE A 245 10.68 8.40 4.86
CA ILE A 245 9.89 9.63 5.04
C ILE A 245 9.43 10.20 3.70
N PRO A 246 10.30 10.39 2.68
CA PRO A 246 9.82 10.86 1.38
C PRO A 246 8.77 9.93 0.75
N ALA A 247 8.97 8.60 0.82
CA ALA A 247 8.01 7.64 0.29
C ALA A 247 6.66 7.70 1.01
N GLY A 248 6.67 7.82 2.34
CA GLY A 248 5.46 7.98 3.14
C GLY A 248 4.73 9.29 2.87
N LEU A 249 5.46 10.40 2.76
CA LEU A 249 4.90 11.71 2.38
C LEU A 249 4.26 11.67 1.00
N GLN A 250 4.88 10.97 0.03
CA GLN A 250 4.27 10.75 -1.28
C GLN A 250 2.90 10.05 -1.15
N GLY A 251 2.80 9.00 -0.34
CA GLY A 251 1.55 8.29 -0.10
C GLY A 251 0.48 9.17 0.55
N MET A 252 0.86 10.02 1.51
CA MET A 252 -0.05 10.98 2.15
C MET A 252 -0.58 12.00 1.16
N VAL A 253 0.28 12.64 0.37
CA VAL A 253 -0.11 13.66 -0.61
C VAL A 253 -0.94 13.05 -1.75
N PHE A 254 -0.62 11.80 -2.13
CA PHE A 254 -1.40 11.04 -3.11
C PHE A 254 -2.83 10.78 -2.60
N SER A 255 -2.98 10.36 -1.34
CA SER A 255 -4.30 10.16 -0.72
C SER A 255 -5.09 11.47 -0.67
N PHE A 256 -4.45 12.57 -0.32
CA PHE A 256 -5.09 13.89 -0.32
C PHE A 256 -5.58 14.31 -1.72
N SER A 257 -4.76 14.11 -2.76
CA SER A 257 -5.16 14.44 -4.12
C SER A 257 -6.35 13.60 -4.62
N ASN A 258 -6.42 12.33 -4.21
CA ASN A 258 -7.57 11.47 -4.52
C ASN A 258 -8.86 11.95 -3.83
N VAL A 259 -8.78 12.45 -2.60
CA VAL A 259 -9.94 13.04 -1.90
C VAL A 259 -10.47 14.26 -2.65
N LEU A 260 -9.60 15.11 -3.19
CA LEU A 260 -10.03 16.27 -4.00
C LEU A 260 -10.74 15.84 -5.29
N VAL A 261 -10.20 14.86 -6.00
CA VAL A 261 -10.87 14.31 -7.20
C VAL A 261 -12.21 13.70 -6.83
N GLN A 262 -12.29 12.94 -5.72
CA GLN A 262 -13.54 12.36 -5.24
C GLN A 262 -14.58 13.44 -4.88
N SER A 263 -14.17 14.53 -4.27
CA SER A 263 -15.05 15.68 -3.99
C SER A 263 -15.68 16.22 -5.28
N THR A 264 -14.92 16.29 -6.38
CA THR A 264 -15.43 16.71 -7.69
C THR A 264 -16.37 15.66 -8.29
N ILE A 265 -16.10 14.37 -8.13
CA ILE A 265 -17.03 13.30 -8.54
C ILE A 265 -18.38 13.46 -7.83
N ASN A 266 -18.36 13.80 -6.54
CA ASN A 266 -19.57 13.92 -5.73
C ASN A 266 -20.53 15.02 -6.25
N THR A 267 -20.03 16.03 -6.95
CA THR A 267 -20.89 17.08 -7.57
C THR A 267 -21.75 16.57 -8.73
N HIS A 268 -21.47 15.36 -9.26
CA HIS A 268 -22.23 14.75 -10.37
C HIS A 268 -23.39 13.87 -9.90
N GLY A 269 -23.67 13.84 -8.59
CA GLY A 269 -24.82 13.16 -8.01
C GLY A 269 -24.61 11.68 -7.66
N ALA A 270 -25.64 11.08 -7.08
CA ALA A 270 -25.55 9.75 -6.46
C ALA A 270 -25.20 8.63 -7.47
N TYR A 271 -25.72 8.68 -8.69
CA TYR A 271 -25.42 7.68 -9.73
C TYR A 271 -23.94 7.69 -10.14
N ALA A 272 -23.34 8.88 -10.25
CA ALA A 272 -21.92 9.02 -10.56
C ALA A 272 -21.03 8.51 -9.43
N ILE A 273 -21.40 8.80 -8.19
CA ILE A 273 -20.69 8.29 -6.99
C ILE A 273 -20.74 6.76 -6.95
N ALA A 274 -21.93 6.17 -7.11
CA ALA A 274 -22.11 4.73 -7.07
C ALA A 274 -21.39 4.01 -8.21
N GLY A 275 -21.51 4.50 -9.45
CA GLY A 275 -20.84 3.93 -10.62
C GLY A 275 -19.32 4.05 -10.52
N SER A 276 -18.82 5.21 -10.06
CA SER A 276 -17.40 5.42 -9.81
C SER A 276 -16.85 4.49 -8.74
N ALA A 277 -17.59 4.27 -7.64
CA ALA A 277 -17.18 3.37 -6.56
C ALA A 277 -17.14 1.90 -7.02
N ALA A 278 -18.12 1.47 -7.83
CA ALA A 278 -18.12 0.14 -8.42
C ALA A 278 -16.89 -0.11 -9.30
N ALA A 279 -16.57 0.82 -10.20
CA ALA A 279 -15.42 0.73 -11.08
C ALA A 279 -14.08 0.75 -10.31
N LEU A 280 -13.98 1.53 -9.22
CA LEU A 280 -12.79 1.66 -8.40
C LEU A 280 -12.32 0.32 -7.80
N ASN A 281 -13.25 -0.61 -7.50
CA ASN A 281 -12.87 -1.93 -7.00
C ASN A 281 -12.00 -2.69 -8.01
N PHE A 282 -12.30 -2.60 -9.30
CA PHE A 282 -11.50 -3.25 -10.34
C PHE A 282 -10.14 -2.56 -10.54
N GLU A 283 -10.08 -1.22 -10.36
CA GLU A 283 -8.82 -0.48 -10.36
C GLU A 283 -7.89 -0.97 -9.25
N TYR A 284 -8.41 -1.29 -8.05
CA TYR A 284 -7.59 -1.84 -6.96
C TYR A 284 -6.97 -3.20 -7.34
N TYR A 285 -7.73 -4.12 -7.94
CA TYR A 285 -7.18 -5.42 -8.34
C TYR A 285 -6.07 -5.28 -9.39
N CYS A 286 -6.23 -4.38 -10.34
CA CYS A 286 -5.18 -4.07 -11.32
C CYS A 286 -3.95 -3.41 -10.66
N TYR A 287 -4.18 -2.49 -9.72
CA TYR A 287 -3.11 -1.83 -8.99
C TYR A 287 -2.31 -2.79 -8.10
N PHE A 288 -2.92 -3.84 -7.55
CA PHE A 288 -2.21 -4.85 -6.76
C PHE A 288 -1.13 -5.58 -7.58
N VAL A 289 -1.34 -5.74 -8.87
CA VAL A 289 -0.30 -6.28 -9.77
C VAL A 289 0.86 -5.30 -9.87
N ILE A 290 0.58 -4.01 -10.09
CA ILE A 290 1.62 -2.96 -10.15
C ILE A 290 2.41 -2.92 -8.84
N SER A 291 1.71 -2.86 -7.71
CA SER A 291 2.30 -2.80 -6.37
C SER A 291 3.17 -4.02 -6.04
N ALA A 292 2.78 -5.21 -6.51
CA ALA A 292 3.56 -6.42 -6.31
C ALA A 292 4.90 -6.37 -7.08
N PHE A 293 4.91 -5.87 -8.31
CA PHE A 293 6.15 -5.69 -9.07
C PHE A 293 6.96 -4.48 -8.60
N ASP A 294 6.32 -3.43 -8.05
CA ASP A 294 7.00 -2.33 -7.35
C ASP A 294 7.81 -2.87 -6.16
N GLY A 295 7.17 -3.66 -5.28
CA GLY A 295 7.85 -4.30 -4.16
C GLY A 295 8.98 -5.24 -4.57
N ALA A 296 8.81 -6.00 -5.66
CA ALA A 296 9.85 -6.83 -6.23
C ALA A 296 11.01 -5.99 -6.78
N ALA A 297 10.71 -4.92 -7.53
CA ALA A 297 11.74 -4.02 -8.06
C ALA A 297 12.57 -3.38 -6.96
N ILE A 298 11.92 -2.87 -5.89
CA ILE A 298 12.62 -2.29 -4.72
C ILE A 298 13.62 -3.29 -4.14
N THR A 299 13.17 -4.51 -3.86
CA THR A 299 13.97 -5.50 -3.13
C THR A 299 15.09 -6.09 -4.00
N PHE A 300 14.75 -6.54 -5.22
CA PHE A 300 15.75 -7.11 -6.15
C PHE A 300 16.79 -6.09 -6.59
N ILE A 301 16.36 -4.85 -6.90
CA ILE A 301 17.29 -3.78 -7.25
C ILE A 301 18.15 -3.41 -6.05
N GLY A 302 17.56 -3.33 -4.85
CA GLY A 302 18.28 -3.06 -3.62
C GLY A 302 19.46 -4.02 -3.42
N GLN A 303 19.20 -5.35 -3.47
CA GLN A 303 20.27 -6.35 -3.33
C GLN A 303 21.29 -6.28 -4.45
N ASN A 304 20.87 -6.22 -5.71
CA ASN A 304 21.79 -6.22 -6.85
C ASN A 304 22.62 -4.92 -6.95
N TYR A 305 22.03 -3.78 -6.54
CA TYR A 305 22.75 -2.53 -6.45
C TYR A 305 23.79 -2.55 -5.33
N GLY A 306 23.44 -3.09 -4.17
CA GLY A 306 24.36 -3.32 -3.06
C GLY A 306 25.53 -4.22 -3.44
N ALA A 307 25.27 -5.26 -4.24
CA ALA A 307 26.28 -6.20 -4.77
C ALA A 307 27.10 -5.64 -5.96
N GLY A 308 26.83 -4.41 -6.41
CA GLY A 308 27.53 -3.81 -7.57
C GLY A 308 27.14 -4.40 -8.93
N GLN A 309 26.08 -5.22 -9.02
CA GLN A 309 25.66 -5.90 -10.25
C GLN A 309 24.83 -4.97 -11.18
N LYS A 310 25.49 -3.96 -11.73
CA LYS A 310 24.88 -2.85 -12.50
C LYS A 310 24.01 -3.33 -13.67
N GLU A 311 24.49 -4.26 -14.47
CA GLU A 311 23.74 -4.78 -15.63
C GLU A 311 22.50 -5.58 -15.19
N ARG A 312 22.62 -6.29 -14.07
CA ARG A 312 21.49 -7.05 -13.54
C ARG A 312 20.41 -6.11 -12.99
N VAL A 313 20.77 -4.96 -12.39
CA VAL A 313 19.83 -3.89 -11.99
C VAL A 313 19.01 -3.41 -13.19
N LYS A 314 19.65 -3.14 -14.35
CA LYS A 314 18.93 -2.72 -15.57
C LYS A 314 17.98 -3.81 -16.07
N ARG A 315 18.42 -5.07 -16.07
CA ARG A 315 17.57 -6.21 -16.49
C ARG A 315 16.36 -6.38 -15.56
N ILE A 316 16.53 -6.25 -14.23
CA ILE A 316 15.45 -6.33 -13.25
C ILE A 316 14.45 -5.21 -13.52
N TYR A 317 14.90 -3.98 -13.71
CA TYR A 317 14.04 -2.84 -14.01
C TYR A 317 13.14 -3.09 -15.23
N TRP A 318 13.74 -3.45 -16.37
CA TRP A 318 12.97 -3.69 -17.59
C TRP A 318 12.06 -4.90 -17.48
N MET A 319 12.46 -5.94 -16.77
CA MET A 319 11.65 -7.12 -16.57
C MET A 319 10.45 -6.83 -15.65
N CYS A 320 10.64 -6.14 -14.53
CA CYS A 320 9.54 -5.71 -13.66
C CYS A 320 8.58 -4.77 -14.41
N MET A 321 9.11 -3.84 -15.22
CA MET A 321 8.32 -2.95 -16.06
C MET A 321 7.44 -3.76 -17.04
N ALA A 322 8.04 -4.66 -17.82
CA ALA A 322 7.32 -5.47 -18.78
C ALA A 322 6.26 -6.36 -18.12
N MET A 323 6.62 -7.05 -17.01
CA MET A 323 5.69 -7.93 -16.32
C MET A 323 4.53 -7.15 -15.67
N SER A 324 4.80 -5.97 -15.12
CA SER A 324 3.78 -5.09 -14.55
C SER A 324 2.83 -4.55 -15.62
N VAL A 325 3.36 -4.03 -16.72
CA VAL A 325 2.56 -3.52 -17.85
C VAL A 325 1.71 -4.62 -18.47
N VAL A 326 2.29 -5.78 -18.73
CA VAL A 326 1.55 -6.91 -19.34
C VAL A 326 0.52 -7.47 -18.38
N GLY A 327 0.88 -7.70 -17.11
CA GLY A 327 -0.03 -8.25 -16.11
C GLY A 327 -1.20 -7.31 -15.80
N CYS A 328 -0.92 -6.03 -15.55
CA CYS A 328 -1.96 -5.02 -15.32
C CYS A 328 -2.79 -4.80 -16.59
N GLY A 329 -2.15 -4.65 -17.75
CA GLY A 329 -2.82 -4.44 -19.03
C GLY A 329 -3.75 -5.58 -19.42
N ALA A 330 -3.38 -6.83 -19.15
CA ALA A 330 -4.24 -7.99 -19.39
C ALA A 330 -5.51 -7.94 -18.53
N LEU A 331 -5.39 -7.59 -17.24
CA LEU A 331 -6.55 -7.41 -16.35
C LEU A 331 -7.40 -6.21 -16.77
N ASN A 332 -6.78 -5.09 -17.14
CA ASN A 332 -7.48 -3.92 -17.63
C ASN A 332 -8.33 -4.24 -18.87
N LEU A 333 -7.75 -4.95 -19.85
CA LEU A 333 -8.45 -5.40 -21.04
C LEU A 333 -9.63 -6.32 -20.69
N LEU A 334 -9.44 -7.27 -19.79
CA LEU A 334 -10.48 -8.19 -19.36
C LEU A 334 -11.66 -7.45 -18.73
N PHE A 335 -11.40 -6.56 -17.77
CA PHE A 335 -12.44 -5.84 -17.06
C PHE A 335 -13.15 -4.81 -17.94
N VAL A 336 -12.44 -4.11 -18.82
CA VAL A 336 -13.05 -3.14 -19.76
C VAL A 336 -13.88 -3.86 -20.83
N TRP A 337 -13.37 -4.96 -21.39
CA TRP A 337 -14.10 -5.74 -22.40
C TRP A 337 -15.43 -6.29 -21.85
N GLN A 338 -15.43 -6.75 -20.62
CA GLN A 338 -16.61 -7.30 -19.94
C GLN A 338 -17.23 -6.32 -18.93
N SER A 339 -17.08 -5.01 -19.15
CA SER A 339 -17.47 -3.96 -18.20
C SER A 339 -18.93 -4.07 -17.74
N ASN A 340 -19.86 -4.35 -18.64
CA ASN A 340 -21.29 -4.51 -18.30
C ASN A 340 -21.51 -5.69 -17.34
N PHE A 341 -20.85 -6.83 -17.59
CA PHE A 341 -20.92 -8.01 -16.73
C PHE A 341 -20.35 -7.72 -15.33
N PHE A 342 -19.19 -7.12 -15.26
CA PHE A 342 -18.56 -6.83 -13.98
C PHE A 342 -19.30 -5.76 -13.16
N LEU A 343 -19.83 -4.72 -13.81
CA LEU A 343 -20.59 -3.67 -13.15
C LEU A 343 -21.96 -4.17 -12.67
N SER A 344 -22.58 -5.15 -13.33
CA SER A 344 -23.85 -5.73 -12.90
C SER A 344 -23.77 -6.44 -11.53
N PHE A 345 -22.58 -6.87 -11.07
CA PHE A 345 -22.40 -7.38 -9.70
C PHE A 345 -22.63 -6.32 -8.61
N PHE A 346 -22.50 -5.05 -8.95
CA PHE A 346 -22.62 -3.95 -7.99
C PHE A 346 -23.98 -3.23 -8.09
N SER A 347 -24.56 -3.14 -9.29
CA SER A 347 -25.85 -2.47 -9.48
C SER A 347 -26.52 -2.94 -10.77
N GLU A 348 -27.85 -3.14 -10.70
CA GLU A 348 -28.71 -3.39 -11.87
C GLU A 348 -29.14 -2.08 -12.54
N ASP A 349 -28.98 -0.92 -11.89
CA ASP A 349 -29.34 0.39 -12.44
C ASP A 349 -28.40 0.79 -13.59
N LEU A 350 -28.99 0.94 -14.77
CA LEU A 350 -28.26 1.30 -15.99
C LEU A 350 -27.58 2.66 -15.90
N SER A 351 -28.11 3.59 -15.10
CA SER A 351 -27.51 4.91 -14.89
C SER A 351 -26.20 4.77 -14.09
N VAL A 352 -26.18 3.92 -13.03
CA VAL A 352 -24.98 3.60 -12.26
C VAL A 352 -23.93 2.91 -13.14
N GLN A 353 -24.37 1.92 -13.93
CA GLN A 353 -23.48 1.21 -14.84
C GLN A 353 -22.87 2.13 -15.90
N ALA A 354 -23.63 3.10 -16.43
CA ALA A 354 -23.14 4.07 -17.42
C ALA A 354 -21.97 4.90 -16.87
N PHE A 355 -22.07 5.45 -15.65
CA PHE A 355 -20.97 6.17 -15.02
C PHE A 355 -19.78 5.26 -14.71
N GLY A 356 -20.04 4.04 -14.20
CA GLY A 356 -19.00 3.04 -13.98
C GLY A 356 -18.24 2.69 -15.25
N LYS A 357 -18.95 2.53 -16.38
CA LYS A 357 -18.37 2.25 -17.70
C LYS A 357 -17.47 3.38 -18.19
N ILE A 358 -17.91 4.64 -18.06
CA ILE A 358 -17.07 5.80 -18.40
C ILE A 358 -15.77 5.76 -17.61
N ARG A 359 -15.82 5.46 -16.31
CA ARG A 359 -14.61 5.36 -15.47
C ARG A 359 -13.73 4.18 -15.90
N MET A 360 -14.31 3.01 -16.20
CA MET A 360 -13.53 1.85 -16.67
C MET A 360 -12.85 2.14 -18.01
N GLU A 361 -13.52 2.78 -18.96
CA GLU A 361 -12.98 3.10 -20.27
C GLU A 361 -11.93 4.22 -20.25
N THR A 362 -12.06 5.19 -19.33
CA THR A 362 -11.13 6.34 -19.26
C THR A 362 -10.00 6.16 -18.26
N VAL A 363 -10.24 5.47 -17.15
CA VAL A 363 -9.24 5.29 -16.09
C VAL A 363 -8.65 3.88 -16.14
N LEU A 364 -9.49 2.85 -15.96
CA LEU A 364 -9.03 1.49 -15.86
C LEU A 364 -8.33 1.01 -17.14
N ALA A 365 -8.85 1.37 -18.33
CA ALA A 365 -8.25 1.01 -19.62
C ALA A 365 -6.77 1.44 -19.74
N TRP A 366 -6.39 2.53 -19.10
CA TRP A 366 -5.06 3.14 -19.19
C TRP A 366 -4.20 2.96 -17.93
N GLN A 367 -4.69 2.25 -16.92
CA GLN A 367 -4.01 2.15 -15.63
C GLN A 367 -2.63 1.47 -15.72
N PHE A 368 -2.40 0.59 -16.69
CA PHE A 368 -1.08 0.00 -16.94
C PHE A 368 0.03 1.03 -17.15
N ILE A 369 -0.31 2.28 -17.57
CA ILE A 369 0.64 3.40 -17.69
C ILE A 369 1.23 3.75 -16.31
N ALA A 370 0.48 3.57 -15.23
CA ALA A 370 0.97 3.80 -13.88
C ALA A 370 2.20 2.95 -13.54
N SER A 371 2.36 1.78 -14.14
CA SER A 371 3.58 0.96 -14.02
C SER A 371 4.84 1.74 -14.36
N SER A 372 4.76 2.70 -15.30
CA SER A 372 5.93 3.47 -15.77
C SER A 372 6.57 4.28 -14.65
N TYR A 373 5.79 5.02 -13.87
CA TYR A 373 6.34 5.82 -12.77
C TYR A 373 6.54 5.00 -11.49
N GLU A 374 5.68 4.02 -11.19
CA GLU A 374 5.83 3.19 -9.99
C GLU A 374 7.11 2.35 -10.04
N ILE A 375 7.32 1.58 -11.11
CA ILE A 375 8.51 0.73 -11.25
C ILE A 375 9.80 1.58 -11.34
N SER A 376 9.74 2.75 -11.99
CA SER A 376 10.89 3.67 -12.05
C SER A 376 11.21 4.30 -10.70
N ALA A 377 10.17 4.65 -9.92
CA ALA A 377 10.33 5.12 -8.55
C ALA A 377 10.89 4.01 -7.64
N ALA A 378 10.37 2.78 -7.78
CA ALA A 378 10.87 1.60 -7.08
C ALA A 378 12.36 1.37 -7.35
N ALA A 379 12.78 1.46 -8.60
CA ALA A 379 14.18 1.31 -8.98
C ALA A 379 15.07 2.41 -8.36
N LEU A 380 14.62 3.66 -8.37
CA LEU A 380 15.35 4.77 -7.73
C LEU A 380 15.43 4.57 -6.20
N ARG A 381 14.34 4.13 -5.56
CA ARG A 381 14.32 3.82 -4.11
C ARG A 381 15.25 2.66 -3.77
N GLY A 382 15.22 1.58 -4.55
CA GLY A 382 16.12 0.42 -4.39
C GLY A 382 17.61 0.82 -4.48
N MET A 383 17.94 1.85 -5.28
CA MET A 383 19.27 2.47 -5.34
C MET A 383 19.52 3.52 -4.23
N GLY A 384 18.65 3.62 -3.22
CA GLY A 384 18.78 4.55 -2.11
C GLY A 384 18.38 5.99 -2.41
N LYS A 385 17.68 6.27 -3.52
CA LYS A 385 17.27 7.61 -3.93
C LYS A 385 15.76 7.76 -3.87
N SER A 386 15.21 8.15 -2.70
CA SER A 386 13.76 8.29 -2.51
C SER A 386 13.24 9.71 -2.78
N MET A 387 13.99 10.74 -2.43
CA MET A 387 13.56 12.14 -2.61
C MET A 387 13.21 12.48 -4.06
N LEU A 388 14.04 12.05 -5.01
CA LEU A 388 13.87 12.39 -6.43
C LEU A 388 12.52 11.87 -6.99
N PRO A 389 12.22 10.56 -6.94
CA PRO A 389 10.92 10.07 -7.43
C PRO A 389 9.74 10.65 -6.65
N THR A 390 9.87 10.83 -5.33
CA THR A 390 8.82 11.43 -4.50
C THR A 390 8.46 12.83 -4.98
N THR A 391 9.46 13.71 -5.14
CA THR A 391 9.23 15.08 -5.62
C THR A 391 8.56 15.09 -6.99
N LEU A 392 9.09 14.29 -7.95
CA LEU A 392 8.53 14.22 -9.29
C LEU A 392 7.09 13.68 -9.29
N THR A 393 6.76 12.69 -8.46
CA THR A 393 5.40 12.15 -8.36
C THR A 393 4.45 13.15 -7.71
N ILE A 394 4.88 13.88 -6.69
CA ILE A 394 4.05 14.93 -6.08
C ILE A 394 3.71 16.00 -7.11
N PHE A 395 4.68 16.48 -7.89
CA PHE A 395 4.41 17.48 -8.94
C PHE A 395 3.61 16.90 -10.10
N GLY A 396 4.01 15.76 -10.65
CA GLY A 396 3.41 15.17 -11.84
C GLY A 396 2.02 14.58 -11.60
N THR A 397 1.75 14.03 -10.42
CA THR A 397 0.44 13.44 -10.10
C THR A 397 -0.37 14.37 -9.22
N CYS A 398 0.11 14.73 -8.03
CA CYS A 398 -0.74 15.38 -7.05
C CYS A 398 -1.03 16.84 -7.40
N LEU A 399 0.00 17.64 -7.70
CA LEU A 399 -0.20 19.03 -8.07
C LEU A 399 -0.99 19.16 -9.39
N LEU A 400 -0.70 18.33 -10.38
CA LEU A 400 -1.43 18.32 -11.64
C LEU A 400 -2.92 18.01 -11.41
N ARG A 401 -3.26 17.05 -10.55
CA ARG A 401 -4.66 16.74 -10.22
C ARG A 401 -5.35 17.91 -9.53
N VAL A 402 -4.68 18.59 -8.61
CA VAL A 402 -5.21 19.80 -7.98
C VAL A 402 -5.49 20.88 -9.05
N CYS A 403 -4.51 21.17 -9.90
CA CYS A 403 -4.69 22.14 -10.99
C CYS A 403 -5.82 21.73 -11.95
N TRP A 404 -5.95 20.43 -12.27
CA TRP A 404 -7.01 19.93 -13.13
C TRP A 404 -8.40 20.17 -12.55
N VAL A 405 -8.58 19.87 -11.26
CA VAL A 405 -9.85 20.06 -10.55
C VAL A 405 -10.25 21.54 -10.51
N TYR A 406 -9.31 22.44 -10.28
CA TYR A 406 -9.62 23.87 -10.12
C TYR A 406 -9.59 24.69 -11.42
N ILE A 407 -8.93 24.21 -12.48
CA ILE A 407 -8.78 24.93 -13.74
C ILE A 407 -9.57 24.27 -14.87
N VAL A 408 -9.43 22.94 -15.04
CA VAL A 408 -9.99 22.23 -16.20
C VAL A 408 -11.46 21.84 -15.95
N CYS A 409 -11.78 21.28 -14.80
CA CYS A 409 -13.14 20.84 -14.48
C CYS A 409 -14.18 21.98 -14.46
N PRO A 410 -13.88 23.23 -14.04
CA PRO A 410 -14.83 24.34 -14.16
C PRO A 410 -15.11 24.78 -15.60
N ILE A 411 -14.21 24.49 -16.55
CA ILE A 411 -14.39 24.83 -17.97
C ILE A 411 -15.20 23.76 -18.69
N TRP A 412 -14.91 22.49 -18.41
CA TRP A 412 -15.59 21.34 -19.02
C TRP A 412 -16.26 20.49 -17.94
N HIS A 413 -17.55 20.76 -17.70
CA HIS A 413 -18.35 20.16 -16.63
C HIS A 413 -18.83 18.75 -16.98
N SER A 414 -17.96 17.85 -17.45
CA SER A 414 -18.34 16.46 -17.73
C SER A 414 -17.65 15.48 -16.81
N PHE A 415 -18.35 14.39 -16.47
CA PHE A 415 -17.78 13.31 -15.67
C PHE A 415 -16.54 12.71 -16.33
N GLY A 416 -16.56 12.53 -17.65
CA GLY A 416 -15.40 12.06 -18.42
C GLY A 416 -14.18 12.97 -18.28
N THR A 417 -14.36 14.28 -18.23
CA THR A 417 -13.26 15.25 -18.03
C THR A 417 -12.59 15.07 -16.66
N ILE A 418 -13.36 14.77 -15.62
CA ILE A 418 -12.79 14.46 -14.31
C ILE A 418 -11.96 13.19 -14.39
N MET A 419 -12.47 12.15 -15.06
CA MET A 419 -11.78 10.87 -15.17
C MET A 419 -10.46 10.97 -15.96
N LEU A 420 -10.38 11.84 -16.96
CA LEU A 420 -9.16 12.05 -17.77
C LEU A 420 -7.96 12.54 -16.94
N VAL A 421 -8.16 13.11 -15.76
CA VAL A 421 -7.05 13.53 -14.88
C VAL A 421 -6.13 12.38 -14.51
N TYR A 422 -6.67 11.16 -14.40
CA TYR A 422 -5.88 9.99 -14.02
C TYR A 422 -4.85 9.62 -15.11
N PRO A 423 -5.25 9.25 -16.34
CA PRO A 423 -4.29 8.89 -17.37
C PRO A 423 -3.35 10.04 -17.74
N VAL A 424 -3.80 11.30 -17.76
CA VAL A 424 -2.94 12.44 -18.04
C VAL A 424 -1.87 12.59 -16.96
N SER A 425 -2.25 12.51 -15.68
CA SER A 425 -1.28 12.57 -14.58
C SER A 425 -0.28 11.41 -14.60
N TRP A 426 -0.71 10.21 -14.98
CA TRP A 426 0.18 9.04 -15.09
C TRP A 426 1.18 9.17 -16.23
N VAL A 427 0.77 9.69 -17.39
CA VAL A 427 1.69 9.94 -18.52
C VAL A 427 2.74 10.98 -18.16
N VAL A 428 2.32 12.12 -17.60
CA VAL A 428 3.25 13.20 -17.22
C VAL A 428 4.23 12.71 -16.17
N THR A 429 3.75 12.06 -15.11
CA THR A 429 4.60 11.52 -14.05
C THR A 429 5.51 10.42 -14.60
N GLY A 430 4.98 9.55 -15.46
CA GLY A 430 5.74 8.49 -16.12
C GLY A 430 6.94 9.03 -16.89
N ILE A 431 6.72 10.05 -17.73
CA ILE A 431 7.81 10.70 -18.48
C ILE A 431 8.85 11.28 -17.52
N MET A 432 8.42 12.00 -16.48
CA MET A 432 9.33 12.64 -15.52
C MET A 432 10.19 11.61 -14.76
N VAL A 433 9.56 10.57 -14.20
CA VAL A 433 10.26 9.59 -13.35
C VAL A 433 11.09 8.61 -14.17
N CYS A 434 10.61 8.17 -15.35
CA CYS A 434 11.40 7.35 -16.29
C CYS A 434 12.66 8.10 -16.76
N THR A 435 12.53 9.37 -17.10
CA THR A 435 13.68 10.23 -17.48
C THR A 435 14.68 10.36 -16.33
N ALA A 436 14.18 10.59 -15.12
CA ALA A 436 15.03 10.67 -13.92
C ALA A 436 15.76 9.35 -13.63
N PHE A 437 15.10 8.21 -13.83
CA PHE A 437 15.73 6.90 -13.73
C PHE A 437 16.79 6.73 -14.83
N GLY A 438 16.50 7.06 -16.09
CA GLY A 438 17.44 6.98 -17.21
C GLY A 438 18.71 7.80 -16.97
N ILE A 439 18.58 9.05 -16.52
CA ILE A 439 19.71 9.92 -16.15
C ILE A 439 20.52 9.33 -14.98
N THR A 440 19.83 8.80 -13.97
CA THR A 440 20.49 8.19 -12.82
C THR A 440 21.22 6.91 -13.19
N ALA A 441 20.58 6.06 -14.00
CA ALA A 441 21.16 4.81 -14.50
C ALA A 441 22.39 5.07 -15.37
N SER A 442 22.36 6.07 -16.25
CA SER A 442 23.50 6.45 -17.09
C SER A 442 24.71 6.92 -16.28
N LYS A 443 24.48 7.53 -15.10
CA LYS A 443 25.57 8.02 -14.23
C LYS A 443 26.11 6.96 -13.26
N LYS A 444 25.23 6.09 -12.74
CA LYS A 444 25.58 5.16 -11.64
C LYS A 444 25.69 3.70 -12.08
N LEU A 445 25.11 3.33 -13.22
CA LEU A 445 25.09 1.96 -13.74
C LEU A 445 25.96 1.79 -15.02
N LYS A 446 26.88 2.74 -15.26
CA LYS A 446 27.94 2.61 -16.28
C LYS A 446 29.10 1.77 -15.77
#